data_1868d413c4421abf8ab54ef5dfd88729
#
_entry.id   1868d413c4421abf8ab54ef5dfd88729
#
_cell.length_a   1.000
_cell.length_b   1.000
_cell.length_c   1.000
_cell.angle_alpha   90.00
_cell.angle_beta   90.00
_cell.angle_gamma   90.00
#
_symmetry.space_group_name_H-M   'P 1'
#
loop_
_entity.id
_entity.type
_entity.pdbx_description
1 polymer ?
#
loop_
_entity_poly.entity_id
_entity_poly.type
_entity_poly.pdbx_seq_one_letter_code
_entity_poly.pdbx_strand_id
1 'polypeptide(L)'
;ESDDYGVMGQVAVMDNALLPGSEDIRLTIEPFSSKHMAHNYFNKVRLLTDSVMGYCQVKGSEAHYALLPNELIEIPDSTVQCKIHLQGKGRVYGLSLETAVGVIVDNIPMRGSSGSFFNKIDSASLSDFYRDTNTRLIILQFGGNMIPHTKNPSTLNGYVKTLQKQVRYLRQCAPQAAILFVGPSDM
;
A
#
# COMPACT_ATOMS: atom_id res chain seq x y z
N GLU A 1 15.79 -2.96 11.48
CA GLU A 1 14.82 -2.96 10.38
C GLU A 1 13.97 -4.22 10.52
N SER A 2 12.65 -4.07 10.69
CA SER A 2 11.77 -5.23 10.75
C SER A 2 11.73 -5.89 9.36
N ASP A 3 11.88 -7.20 9.30
CA ASP A 3 11.71 -7.99 8.07
C ASP A 3 10.22 -8.19 7.72
N ASP A 4 9.32 -7.50 8.40
CA ASP A 4 7.88 -7.54 8.15
C ASP A 4 7.51 -6.60 7.00
N TYR A 5 7.06 -7.20 5.91
CA TYR A 5 6.56 -6.49 4.73
C TYR A 5 5.05 -6.70 4.60
N GLY A 6 4.32 -5.61 4.44
CA GLY A 6 2.90 -5.63 4.13
C GLY A 6 2.62 -5.43 2.64
N VAL A 7 1.35 -5.49 2.27
CA VAL A 7 0.89 -5.34 0.87
C VAL A 7 1.26 -3.98 0.26
N MET A 8 1.44 -2.94 1.11
CA MET A 8 1.91 -1.61 0.72
C MET A 8 3.40 -1.39 1.05
N GLY A 9 4.16 -2.45 1.24
CA GLY A 9 5.60 -2.42 1.52
C GLY A 9 5.93 -2.16 2.98
N GLN A 10 5.39 -1.14 3.62
CA GLN A 10 5.60 -0.81 5.03
C GLN A 10 4.45 -1.34 5.91
N VAL A 11 4.76 -1.59 7.18
CA VAL A 11 3.80 -2.05 8.18
C VAL A 11 3.90 -1.17 9.42
N ALA A 12 2.75 -0.65 9.86
CA ALA A 12 2.63 -0.04 11.18
C ALA A 12 2.01 -1.06 12.13
N VAL A 13 2.69 -1.33 13.24
CA VAL A 13 2.17 -2.23 14.27
C VAL A 13 1.42 -1.39 15.30
N MET A 14 0.14 -1.72 15.52
CA MET A 14 -0.66 -1.18 16.60
C MET A 14 -0.67 -2.17 17.78
N ASP A 15 -0.20 -1.73 18.92
CA ASP A 15 -0.30 -2.47 20.19
C ASP A 15 -0.67 -1.49 21.31
N ASN A 16 -1.96 -1.39 21.58
CA ASN A 16 -2.47 -0.49 22.62
C ASN A 16 -1.95 -0.83 24.02
N ALA A 17 -1.37 -2.02 24.22
CA ALA A 17 -0.73 -2.41 25.49
C ALA A 17 0.57 -1.64 25.76
N LEU A 18 1.23 -1.09 24.72
CA LEU A 18 2.50 -0.37 24.85
C LEU A 18 2.33 1.12 25.20
N LEU A 19 1.12 1.66 25.10
CA LEU A 19 0.82 3.07 25.38
C LEU A 19 -0.33 3.17 26.39
N PRO A 20 -0.04 3.11 27.71
CA PRO A 20 -1.05 3.26 28.74
C PRO A 20 -1.80 4.60 28.57
N GLY A 21 -3.12 4.53 28.34
CA GLY A 21 -3.98 5.71 28.19
C GLY A 21 -4.27 6.15 26.75
N SER A 22 -3.71 5.52 25.72
CA SER A 22 -4.10 5.76 24.33
C SER A 22 -5.08 4.67 23.86
N GLU A 23 -6.37 4.95 23.93
CA GLU A 23 -7.39 4.02 23.42
C GLU A 23 -7.50 4.05 21.89
N ASP A 24 -7.11 5.17 21.25
CA ASP A 24 -7.30 5.41 19.83
C ASP A 24 -6.09 6.03 19.15
N ILE A 25 -5.76 5.55 17.96
CA ILE A 25 -4.89 6.28 17.03
C ILE A 25 -5.76 7.16 16.14
N ARG A 26 -5.42 8.45 16.08
CA ARG A 26 -6.14 9.45 15.27
C ARG A 26 -5.28 9.94 14.13
N LEU A 27 -5.80 9.83 12.91
CA LEU A 27 -5.18 10.39 11.72
C LEU A 27 -6.09 11.49 11.17
N THR A 28 -5.52 12.65 10.87
CA THR A 28 -6.24 13.71 10.18
C THR A 28 -5.78 13.72 8.73
N ILE A 29 -6.71 13.55 7.81
CA ILE A 29 -6.48 13.66 6.37
C ILE A 29 -6.91 15.05 5.95
N GLU A 30 -5.98 15.81 5.37
CA GLU A 30 -6.22 17.16 4.88
C GLU A 30 -5.72 17.29 3.44
N PRO A 31 -6.38 18.13 2.60
CA PRO A 31 -5.91 18.33 1.25
C PRO A 31 -4.54 19.02 1.26
N PHE A 32 -3.62 18.51 0.47
CA PHE A 32 -2.39 19.23 0.20
C PHE A 32 -2.69 20.40 -0.72
N SER A 33 -2.34 21.61 -0.28
CA SER A 33 -2.49 22.83 -1.06
C SER A 33 -1.50 22.84 -2.23
N SER A 34 -1.89 22.29 -3.37
CA SER A 34 -1.15 22.35 -4.62
C SER A 34 -2.00 23.06 -5.68
N LYS A 35 -1.44 24.07 -6.33
CA LYS A 35 -2.08 24.77 -7.45
C LYS A 35 -2.37 23.86 -8.66
N HIS A 36 -1.86 22.66 -8.67
CA HIS A 36 -1.94 21.71 -9.79
C HIS A 36 -2.88 20.53 -9.55
N MET A 37 -3.47 20.38 -8.35
CA MET A 37 -4.41 19.30 -8.04
C MET A 37 -5.84 19.79 -8.18
N ALA A 38 -6.44 19.56 -9.34
CA ALA A 38 -7.83 19.91 -9.63
C ALA A 38 -8.87 19.04 -8.89
N HIS A 39 -8.44 17.87 -8.34
CA HIS A 39 -9.34 16.86 -7.77
C HIS A 39 -8.74 16.25 -6.50
N ASN A 40 -8.98 16.89 -5.36
CA ASN A 40 -8.53 16.42 -4.04
C ASN A 40 -9.65 15.75 -3.24
N TYR A 41 -10.73 15.33 -3.88
CA TYR A 41 -11.86 14.73 -3.20
C TYR A 41 -11.83 13.21 -3.30
N PHE A 42 -12.41 12.57 -2.32
CA PHE A 42 -12.66 11.13 -2.29
C PHE A 42 -14.07 10.88 -1.74
N ASN A 43 -14.63 9.74 -2.07
CA ASN A 43 -15.91 9.27 -1.52
C ASN A 43 -15.87 7.78 -1.16
N LYS A 44 -14.71 7.17 -1.21
CA LYS A 44 -14.49 5.80 -0.76
C LYS A 44 -13.24 5.74 0.10
N VAL A 45 -13.30 4.93 1.15
CA VAL A 45 -12.20 4.73 2.09
C VAL A 45 -12.04 3.23 2.35
N ARG A 46 -10.80 2.75 2.34
CA ARG A 46 -10.45 1.38 2.70
C ARG A 46 -9.28 1.39 3.67
N LEU A 47 -9.43 0.71 4.79
CA LEU A 47 -8.36 0.45 5.73
C LEU A 47 -7.73 -0.92 5.41
N LEU A 48 -6.46 -0.91 5.01
CA LEU A 48 -5.68 -2.12 4.74
C LEU A 48 -5.02 -2.59 6.04
N THR A 49 -5.48 -3.70 6.57
CA THR A 49 -5.08 -4.20 7.89
C THR A 49 -5.33 -5.70 8.02
N ASP A 50 -4.71 -6.35 9.00
CA ASP A 50 -5.03 -7.74 9.37
C ASP A 50 -6.19 -7.83 10.38
N SER A 51 -6.31 -6.90 11.33
CA SER A 51 -7.27 -7.01 12.43
C SER A 51 -7.68 -5.68 13.08
N VAL A 52 -7.06 -4.57 12.70
CA VAL A 52 -7.40 -3.24 13.23
C VAL A 52 -8.71 -2.77 12.62
N MET A 53 -9.58 -2.20 13.43
CA MET A 53 -10.84 -1.58 13.01
C MET A 53 -10.83 -0.11 13.33
N GLY A 54 -11.84 0.62 12.86
CA GLY A 54 -11.97 2.03 13.19
C GLY A 54 -13.22 2.66 12.60
N TYR A 55 -13.17 3.97 12.49
CA TYR A 55 -14.20 4.73 11.79
C TYR A 55 -13.61 5.98 11.12
N CYS A 56 -14.29 6.40 10.07
CA CYS A 56 -14.03 7.65 9.37
C CYS A 56 -15.11 8.67 9.75
N GLN A 57 -14.70 9.86 10.13
CA GLN A 57 -15.57 11.01 10.35
C GLN A 57 -15.22 12.10 9.34
N VAL A 58 -16.18 12.46 8.50
CA VAL A 58 -16.02 13.54 7.53
C VAL A 58 -16.11 14.90 8.23
N LYS A 59 -15.29 15.85 7.82
CA LYS A 59 -15.33 17.20 8.37
C LYS A 59 -16.71 17.85 8.17
N GLY A 60 -17.27 18.39 9.26
CA GLY A 60 -18.58 19.03 9.25
C GLY A 60 -19.77 18.07 9.34
N SER A 61 -19.51 16.77 9.49
CA SER A 61 -20.54 15.76 9.71
C SER A 61 -20.37 15.10 11.07
N GLU A 62 -21.49 14.79 11.73
CA GLU A 62 -21.51 13.96 12.92
C GLU A 62 -21.54 12.46 12.61
N ALA A 63 -21.71 12.09 11.34
CA ALA A 63 -21.77 10.70 10.92
C ALA A 63 -20.39 10.02 11.05
N HIS A 64 -20.40 8.80 11.56
CA HIS A 64 -19.24 7.92 11.65
C HIS A 64 -19.43 6.73 10.71
N TYR A 65 -18.47 6.52 9.82
CA TYR A 65 -18.48 5.42 8.85
C TYR A 65 -17.52 4.34 9.35
N ALA A 66 -18.04 3.16 9.70
CA ALA A 66 -17.22 2.06 10.20
C ALA A 66 -16.19 1.62 9.17
N LEU A 67 -14.95 1.41 9.63
CA LEU A 67 -13.84 0.85 8.86
C LEU A 67 -13.55 -0.56 9.36
N LEU A 68 -14.00 -1.55 8.62
CA LEU A 68 -13.66 -2.94 8.85
C LEU A 68 -12.41 -3.33 8.04
N PRO A 69 -11.69 -4.38 8.47
CA PRO A 69 -10.48 -4.82 7.78
C PRO A 69 -10.71 -5.09 6.29
N ASN A 70 -9.96 -4.36 5.46
CA ASN A 70 -9.91 -4.48 4.00
C ASN A 70 -11.25 -4.20 3.26
N GLU A 71 -12.28 -3.76 3.96
CA GLU A 71 -13.56 -3.40 3.36
C GLU A 71 -13.50 -1.99 2.75
N LEU A 72 -14.08 -1.83 1.55
CA LEU A 72 -14.24 -0.53 0.91
C LEU A 72 -15.57 0.06 1.34
N ILE A 73 -15.54 1.16 2.08
CA ILE A 73 -16.74 1.88 2.49
C ILE A 73 -17.01 3.06 1.56
N GLU A 74 -18.27 3.37 1.35
CA GLU A 74 -18.69 4.56 0.63
C GLU A 74 -19.12 5.66 1.60
N ILE A 75 -18.67 6.89 1.30
CA ILE A 75 -19.09 8.11 1.98
C ILE A 75 -20.08 8.79 1.04
N PRO A 76 -21.32 9.13 1.48
CA PRO A 76 -22.37 9.64 0.60
C PRO A 76 -21.96 10.88 -0.19
N ASP A 77 -21.23 11.80 0.45
CA ASP A 77 -20.77 13.04 -0.17
C ASP A 77 -19.25 13.00 -0.36
N SER A 78 -18.78 13.47 -1.51
CA SER A 78 -17.35 13.62 -1.74
C SER A 78 -16.76 14.60 -0.73
N THR A 79 -15.66 14.21 -0.13
CA THR A 79 -14.95 15.03 0.85
C THR A 79 -13.48 15.19 0.49
N VAL A 80 -12.88 16.24 1.03
CA VAL A 80 -11.44 16.49 0.92
C VAL A 80 -10.73 16.34 2.27
N GLN A 81 -11.51 16.20 3.34
CA GLN A 81 -10.97 16.14 4.70
C GLN A 81 -11.78 15.20 5.58
N CYS A 82 -11.08 14.32 6.29
CA CYS A 82 -11.69 13.44 7.30
C CYS A 82 -10.73 13.16 8.45
N LYS A 83 -11.31 12.66 9.53
CA LYS A 83 -10.57 12.07 10.66
C LYS A 83 -10.79 10.57 10.66
N ILE A 84 -9.71 9.83 10.76
CA ILE A 84 -9.72 8.37 10.90
C ILE A 84 -9.35 8.05 12.34
N HIS A 85 -10.18 7.25 12.99
CA HIS A 85 -9.93 6.73 14.32
C HIS A 85 -9.72 5.23 14.19
N LEU A 86 -8.58 4.74 14.69
CA LEU A 86 -8.21 3.33 14.65
C LEU A 86 -8.18 2.74 16.06
N GLN A 87 -8.73 1.54 16.19
CA GLN A 87 -8.85 0.81 17.45
C GLN A 87 -8.42 -0.65 17.28
N GLY A 88 -7.93 -1.24 18.36
CA GLY A 88 -7.55 -2.63 18.39
C GLY A 88 -6.06 -2.85 18.32
N LYS A 89 -5.70 -4.11 18.16
CA LYS A 89 -4.32 -4.58 18.07
C LYS A 89 -4.14 -5.30 16.74
N GLY A 90 -3.06 -4.99 16.04
CA GLY A 90 -2.78 -5.61 14.75
C GLY A 90 -1.82 -4.81 13.90
N ARG A 91 -1.79 -5.13 12.63
CA ARG A 91 -0.93 -4.49 11.63
C ARG A 91 -1.77 -3.63 10.69
N VAL A 92 -1.35 -2.40 10.48
CA VAL A 92 -1.92 -1.50 9.47
C VAL A 92 -0.94 -1.40 8.31
N TYR A 93 -1.40 -1.75 7.13
CA TYR A 93 -0.62 -1.74 5.89
C TYR A 93 -0.79 -0.45 5.11
N GLY A 94 -1.93 0.21 5.25
CA GLY A 94 -2.21 1.48 4.58
C GLY A 94 -3.65 1.93 4.69
N LEU A 95 -3.89 3.10 4.11
CA LEU A 95 -5.23 3.68 3.95
C LEU A 95 -5.38 4.09 2.49
N SER A 96 -6.42 3.59 1.82
CA SER A 96 -6.78 4.01 0.46
C SER A 96 -7.94 5.00 0.51
N LEU A 97 -7.79 6.09 -0.24
CA LEU A 97 -8.81 7.12 -0.43
C LEU A 97 -9.11 7.17 -1.93
N GLU A 98 -10.34 6.81 -2.29
CA GLU A 98 -10.68 6.53 -3.68
C GLU A 98 -11.88 7.37 -4.13
N THR A 99 -12.05 7.49 -5.44
CA THR A 99 -13.25 8.01 -6.07
C THR A 99 -14.03 6.86 -6.73
N ALA A 100 -15.32 7.08 -6.99
CA ALA A 100 -16.16 6.06 -7.63
C ALA A 100 -15.74 5.77 -9.08
N VAL A 101 -15.06 6.72 -9.74
CA VAL A 101 -14.68 6.65 -11.15
C VAL A 101 -13.23 7.13 -11.30
N GLY A 102 -12.46 6.45 -12.13
CA GLY A 102 -11.08 6.83 -12.43
C GLY A 102 -10.12 5.64 -12.42
N VAL A 103 -8.84 5.97 -12.46
CA VAL A 103 -7.73 5.02 -12.31
C VAL A 103 -6.99 5.37 -11.04
N ILE A 104 -6.79 4.37 -10.19
CA ILE A 104 -6.00 4.50 -8.97
C ILE A 104 -4.57 4.06 -9.29
N VAL A 105 -3.61 4.86 -8.87
CA VAL A 105 -2.19 4.54 -8.98
C VAL A 105 -1.57 4.60 -7.60
N ASP A 106 -1.20 3.43 -7.08
CA ASP A 106 -0.49 3.31 -5.81
C ASP A 106 1.02 3.38 -6.07
N ASN A 107 1.68 4.30 -5.41
CA ASN A 107 3.14 4.36 -5.40
C ASN A 107 3.67 3.74 -4.10
N ILE A 108 4.35 2.60 -4.23
CA ILE A 108 4.90 1.83 -3.10
C ILE A 108 6.43 1.99 -3.09
N PRO A 109 6.96 3.10 -2.57
CA PRO A 109 8.39 3.37 -2.62
C PRO A 109 9.13 2.53 -1.58
N MET A 110 10.08 1.72 -2.05
CA MET A 110 10.95 0.91 -1.21
C MET A 110 12.40 1.42 -1.34
N ARG A 111 12.72 2.46 -0.56
CA ARG A 111 14.05 3.09 -0.59
C ARG A 111 15.15 2.08 -0.34
N GLY A 112 16.18 2.09 -1.21
CA GLY A 112 17.32 1.17 -1.10
C GLY A 112 17.04 -0.26 -1.54
N SER A 113 15.80 -0.61 -1.91
CA SER A 113 15.44 -1.95 -2.32
C SER A 113 16.00 -2.31 -3.70
N SER A 114 16.39 -3.58 -3.84
CA SER A 114 16.73 -4.20 -5.12
C SER A 114 15.54 -4.90 -5.80
N GLY A 115 14.34 -4.85 -5.21
CA GLY A 115 13.16 -5.57 -5.71
C GLY A 115 13.10 -7.05 -5.29
N SER A 116 13.81 -7.45 -4.24
CA SER A 116 13.93 -8.85 -3.81
C SER A 116 13.08 -9.21 -2.56
N PHE A 117 11.99 -8.49 -2.30
CA PHE A 117 11.23 -8.62 -1.06
C PHE A 117 9.81 -9.18 -1.23
N PHE A 118 9.22 -9.17 -2.44
CA PHE A 118 7.81 -9.55 -2.62
C PHE A 118 7.46 -10.93 -2.08
N ASN A 119 8.34 -11.88 -2.25
CA ASN A 119 8.14 -13.26 -1.74
C ASN A 119 8.30 -13.40 -0.22
N LYS A 120 8.55 -12.32 0.50
CA LYS A 120 8.48 -12.24 1.97
C LYS A 120 7.08 -11.83 2.46
N ILE A 121 6.26 -11.23 1.59
CA ILE A 121 4.88 -10.89 1.89
C ILE A 121 4.05 -12.16 1.83
N ASP A 122 3.09 -12.33 2.74
CA ASP A 122 2.18 -13.46 2.71
C ASP A 122 1.38 -13.52 1.41
N SER A 123 1.36 -14.68 0.76
CA SER A 123 0.75 -14.84 -0.56
C SER A 123 -0.77 -14.66 -0.55
N ALA A 124 -1.44 -15.08 0.51
CA ALA A 124 -2.89 -14.93 0.64
C ALA A 124 -3.25 -13.46 0.77
N SER A 125 -2.60 -12.74 1.69
CA SER A 125 -2.79 -11.30 1.90
C SER A 125 -2.53 -10.49 0.62
N LEU A 126 -1.47 -10.83 -0.12
CA LEU A 126 -1.13 -10.13 -1.36
C LEU A 126 -2.13 -10.44 -2.49
N SER A 127 -2.60 -11.69 -2.57
CA SER A 127 -3.61 -12.09 -3.57
C SER A 127 -4.95 -11.43 -3.30
N ASP A 128 -5.37 -11.39 -2.04
CA ASP A 128 -6.59 -10.71 -1.63
C ASP A 128 -6.51 -9.21 -1.92
N PHE A 129 -5.40 -8.56 -1.59
CA PHE A 129 -5.18 -7.16 -1.91
C PHE A 129 -5.32 -6.87 -3.41
N TYR A 130 -4.62 -7.62 -4.28
CA TYR A 130 -4.68 -7.39 -5.72
C TYR A 130 -6.06 -7.72 -6.33
N ARG A 131 -6.76 -8.68 -5.78
CA ARG A 131 -8.14 -8.99 -6.18
C ARG A 131 -9.10 -7.86 -5.77
N ASP A 132 -9.06 -7.45 -4.51
CA ASP A 132 -10.01 -6.51 -3.92
C ASP A 132 -9.81 -5.07 -4.42
N THR A 133 -8.58 -4.72 -4.80
CA THR A 133 -8.26 -3.46 -5.48
C THR A 133 -8.43 -3.52 -6.99
N ASN A 134 -8.84 -4.68 -7.55
CA ASN A 134 -8.96 -4.89 -8.99
C ASN A 134 -7.69 -4.49 -9.76
N THR A 135 -6.53 -4.81 -9.22
CA THR A 135 -5.23 -4.44 -9.81
C THR A 135 -5.08 -5.03 -11.21
N ARG A 136 -4.79 -4.20 -12.20
CA ARG A 136 -4.65 -4.57 -13.62
C ARG A 136 -3.23 -4.43 -14.16
N LEU A 137 -2.41 -3.63 -13.49
CA LEU A 137 -1.02 -3.40 -13.88
C LEU A 137 -0.14 -3.28 -12.66
N ILE A 138 0.97 -3.98 -12.65
CA ILE A 138 2.04 -3.88 -11.66
C ILE A 138 3.28 -3.37 -12.39
N ILE A 139 3.78 -2.20 -11.99
CA ILE A 139 5.01 -1.63 -12.55
C ILE A 139 6.13 -1.84 -11.55
N LEU A 140 7.15 -2.59 -11.96
CA LEU A 140 8.34 -2.86 -11.16
C LEU A 140 9.50 -2.02 -11.69
N GLN A 141 9.92 -1.00 -10.94
CA GLN A 141 11.05 -0.15 -11.28
C GLN A 141 12.19 -0.40 -10.30
N PHE A 142 13.11 -1.28 -10.67
CA PHE A 142 14.25 -1.69 -9.84
C PHE A 142 15.52 -1.83 -10.67
N GLY A 143 16.66 -1.97 -10.00
CA GLY A 143 17.94 -2.26 -10.61
C GLY A 143 19.00 -1.21 -10.33
N GLY A 144 18.67 0.07 -10.19
CA GLY A 144 19.64 1.13 -9.92
C GLY A 144 20.56 0.84 -8.73
N ASN A 145 19.99 0.36 -7.62
CA ASN A 145 20.76 -0.01 -6.42
C ASN A 145 21.68 -1.23 -6.62
N MET A 146 21.47 -2.00 -7.67
CA MET A 146 22.30 -3.19 -7.95
C MET A 146 23.45 -2.92 -8.90
N ILE A 147 23.45 -1.82 -9.64
CA ILE A 147 24.51 -1.48 -10.60
C ILE A 147 25.92 -1.57 -9.97
N PRO A 148 26.19 -0.99 -8.78
CA PRO A 148 27.51 -1.09 -8.16
C PRO A 148 27.90 -2.53 -7.79
N HIS A 149 26.94 -3.44 -7.64
CA HIS A 149 27.13 -4.81 -7.17
C HIS A 149 27.14 -5.85 -8.29
N THR A 150 26.80 -5.48 -9.53
CA THR A 150 26.69 -6.37 -10.69
C THR A 150 27.88 -6.22 -11.66
N LYS A 151 29.10 -6.12 -11.11
CA LYS A 151 30.33 -5.83 -11.87
C LYS A 151 30.78 -6.97 -12.79
N ASN A 152 30.26 -8.17 -12.64
CA ASN A 152 30.60 -9.33 -13.46
C ASN A 152 29.35 -10.12 -13.86
N PRO A 153 29.43 -10.94 -14.95
CA PRO A 153 28.29 -11.68 -15.47
C PRO A 153 27.65 -12.64 -14.44
N SER A 154 28.40 -13.19 -13.51
CA SER A 154 27.88 -14.14 -12.51
C SER A 154 26.95 -13.42 -11.53
N THR A 155 27.38 -12.27 -10.99
CA THR A 155 26.53 -11.48 -10.06
C THR A 155 25.30 -10.91 -10.76
N LEU A 156 25.43 -10.48 -12.02
CA LEU A 156 24.31 -10.03 -12.83
C LEU A 156 23.30 -11.16 -13.04
N ASN A 157 23.76 -12.35 -13.45
CA ASN A 157 22.89 -13.51 -13.65
C ASN A 157 22.20 -13.94 -12.35
N GLY A 158 22.88 -13.85 -11.21
CA GLY A 158 22.29 -14.09 -9.89
C GLY A 158 21.15 -13.14 -9.59
N TYR A 159 21.35 -11.85 -9.86
CA TYR A 159 20.32 -10.83 -9.67
C TYR A 159 19.12 -11.04 -10.61
N VAL A 160 19.35 -11.33 -11.89
CA VAL A 160 18.28 -11.64 -12.85
C VAL A 160 17.43 -12.82 -12.37
N LYS A 161 18.06 -13.91 -11.88
CA LYS A 161 17.34 -15.06 -11.31
C LYS A 161 16.47 -14.65 -10.11
N THR A 162 16.99 -13.77 -9.27
CA THR A 162 16.24 -13.24 -8.12
C THR A 162 15.00 -12.46 -8.60
N LEU A 163 15.14 -11.54 -9.54
CA LEU A 163 14.00 -10.80 -10.11
C LEU A 163 12.98 -11.72 -10.79
N GLN A 164 13.43 -12.72 -11.54
CA GLN A 164 12.54 -13.70 -12.15
C GLN A 164 11.72 -14.47 -11.10
N LYS A 165 12.30 -14.77 -9.93
CA LYS A 165 11.57 -15.39 -8.81
C LYS A 165 10.49 -14.45 -8.28
N GLN A 166 10.78 -13.15 -8.13
CA GLN A 166 9.82 -12.16 -7.66
C GLN A 166 8.66 -11.99 -8.66
N VAL A 167 8.97 -11.88 -9.95
CA VAL A 167 7.94 -11.77 -11.01
C VAL A 167 7.03 -13.01 -11.04
N ARG A 168 7.59 -14.21 -10.90
CA ARG A 168 6.78 -15.44 -10.82
C ARG A 168 5.86 -15.42 -9.61
N TYR A 169 6.36 -14.99 -8.46
CA TYR A 169 5.56 -14.85 -7.25
C TYR A 169 4.39 -13.87 -7.43
N LEU A 170 4.67 -12.68 -7.97
CA LEU A 170 3.64 -11.68 -8.25
C LEU A 170 2.59 -12.17 -9.26
N ARG A 171 2.99 -12.92 -10.28
CA ARG A 171 2.05 -13.52 -11.24
C ARG A 171 1.13 -14.56 -10.60
N GLN A 172 1.61 -15.28 -9.59
CA GLN A 172 0.76 -16.21 -8.83
C GLN A 172 -0.26 -15.45 -7.96
N CYS A 173 0.17 -14.35 -7.33
CA CYS A 173 -0.70 -13.54 -6.48
C CYS A 173 -1.68 -12.67 -7.28
N ALA A 174 -1.32 -12.23 -8.49
CA ALA A 174 -2.11 -11.34 -9.34
C ALA A 174 -2.24 -11.86 -10.78
N PRO A 175 -2.88 -13.01 -11.03
CA PRO A 175 -2.96 -13.60 -12.36
C PRO A 175 -3.70 -12.71 -13.37
N GLN A 176 -4.57 -11.81 -12.90
CA GLN A 176 -5.32 -10.86 -13.72
C GLN A 176 -4.52 -9.61 -14.13
N ALA A 177 -3.35 -9.36 -13.51
CA ALA A 177 -2.58 -8.15 -13.73
C ALA A 177 -1.47 -8.35 -14.77
N ALA A 178 -1.28 -7.36 -15.65
CA ALA A 178 -0.06 -7.26 -16.43
C ALA A 178 1.12 -6.82 -15.55
N ILE A 179 2.33 -7.31 -15.85
CA ILE A 179 3.54 -6.89 -15.15
C ILE A 179 4.47 -6.21 -16.15
N LEU A 180 4.80 -4.95 -15.87
CA LEU A 180 5.78 -4.16 -16.59
C LEU A 180 7.04 -4.03 -15.74
N PHE A 181 8.19 -4.40 -16.27
CA PHE A 181 9.47 -4.17 -15.63
C PHE A 181 10.20 -3.01 -16.30
N VAL A 182 10.59 -2.01 -15.50
CA VAL A 182 11.36 -0.84 -15.92
C VAL A 182 12.75 -0.96 -15.30
N GLY A 183 13.75 -1.19 -16.11
CA GLY A 183 15.15 -1.24 -15.69
C GLY A 183 15.72 0.16 -15.41
N PRO A 184 16.94 0.21 -14.85
CA PRO A 184 17.65 1.49 -14.70
C PRO A 184 17.97 2.07 -16.07
N SER A 185 18.06 3.40 -16.13
CA SER A 185 18.59 4.10 -17.31
C SER A 185 20.08 3.82 -17.48
N ASP A 186 20.55 3.92 -18.71
CA ASP A 186 21.98 3.93 -18.99
C ASP A 186 22.63 5.10 -18.27
N MET A 187 23.70 4.83 -17.54
CA MET A 187 24.52 5.83 -16.84
C MET A 187 25.93 5.86 -17.43
#